data_b3ce32a054e12bb637aed51379794731
#
_entry.id   b3ce32a054e12bb637aed51379794731
#
_cell.length_a   1.000
_cell.length_b   1.000
_cell.length_c   1.000
_cell.angle_alpha   90.00
_cell.angle_beta   90.00
_cell.angle_gamma   90.00
#
_symmetry.space_group_name_H-M   'P 1'
#
loop_
_entity.id
_entity.type
_entity.pdbx_description
1 polymer ?
#
loop_
_entity_poly.entity_id
_entity_poly.type
_entity_poly.pdbx_seq_one_letter_code
_entity_poly.pdbx_strand_id
1 'polypeptide(L)'
;KEMIFKWSKLIMSEDLEHVRNGEKEFIDKRGKISNHELPEPVNLIGLINSKKGTVRANHYHPIQEQKCLVTKGKFISIYQDLLNKNSPKITHVVDEGQLIVTKPNTAHAMVFPNDTIFLNLVRGEREHDNYGVTHTIRHVLVDDNEKDLLLNSYKFDCRSCGNTKLKRVISLGYQPLANNLLNKKDEKCELYPLEVNYCEKC
;
A
#
# COMPACT_ATOMS: atom_id res chain seq x y z
N LYS A 1 33.13 11.52 -3.41
CA LYS A 1 32.00 12.50 -3.42
C LYS A 1 30.92 12.17 -4.46
N GLU A 2 31.17 11.29 -5.46
CA GLU A 2 30.19 10.91 -6.50
C GLU A 2 29.31 9.71 -6.11
N MET A 3 29.68 8.93 -5.09
CA MET A 3 28.89 7.75 -4.69
C MET A 3 27.61 8.06 -3.90
N ILE A 4 27.55 9.19 -3.22
CA ILE A 4 26.37 9.57 -2.40
C ILE A 4 25.21 10.06 -3.28
N PHE A 5 25.48 10.62 -4.46
CA PHE A 5 24.44 11.12 -5.37
C PHE A 5 23.75 10.05 -6.22
N LYS A 6 24.31 8.83 -6.33
CA LYS A 6 23.70 7.74 -7.10
C LYS A 6 22.59 7.00 -6.34
N TRP A 7 22.60 7.06 -5.01
CA TRP A 7 21.58 6.43 -4.17
C TRP A 7 20.26 7.22 -4.15
N SER A 8 20.30 8.54 -4.25
CA SER A 8 19.11 9.39 -4.29
C SER A 8 18.31 9.27 -5.61
N LYS A 9 18.94 8.81 -6.68
CA LYS A 9 18.25 8.55 -7.96
C LYS A 9 17.59 7.18 -8.07
N LEU A 10 17.93 6.23 -7.19
CA LEU A 10 17.30 4.90 -7.17
C LEU A 10 15.98 4.86 -6.39
N ILE A 11 15.68 5.91 -5.63
CA ILE A 11 14.46 6.03 -4.78
C ILE A 11 13.36 6.83 -5.49
N MET A 12 13.65 7.48 -6.60
CA MET A 12 12.66 8.18 -7.42
C MET A 12 12.28 7.38 -8.67
N SER A 13 11.91 6.09 -8.51
CA SER A 13 10.95 5.51 -9.44
C SER A 13 9.66 6.30 -9.22
N GLU A 14 9.06 6.84 -10.28
CA GLU A 14 7.73 7.44 -10.22
C GLU A 14 6.85 6.53 -9.37
N ASP A 15 6.32 7.08 -8.27
CA ASP A 15 5.52 6.27 -7.34
C ASP A 15 4.38 5.62 -8.09
N LEU A 16 4.45 4.32 -8.29
CA LEU A 16 3.44 3.54 -9.00
C LEU A 16 2.18 3.38 -8.17
N GLU A 17 2.34 3.47 -6.85
CA GLU A 17 1.26 3.63 -5.91
C GLU A 17 1.46 4.90 -5.09
N HIS A 18 0.43 5.74 -5.01
CA HIS A 18 0.40 6.93 -4.17
C HIS A 18 -0.58 6.74 -3.03
N VAL A 19 -0.07 6.80 -1.80
CA VAL A 19 -0.91 6.88 -0.60
C VAL A 19 -1.07 8.36 -0.23
N ARG A 20 -2.30 8.83 -0.20
CA ARG A 20 -2.64 10.22 0.10
C ARG A 20 -3.48 10.30 1.36
N ASN A 21 -3.13 11.23 2.23
CA ASN A 21 -4.02 11.67 3.30
C ASN A 21 -5.11 12.58 2.71
N GLY A 22 -6.19 12.78 3.46
CA GLY A 22 -7.21 13.77 3.07
C GLY A 22 -6.59 15.18 2.96
N GLU A 23 -7.00 15.90 1.94
CA GLU A 23 -6.61 17.28 1.69
C GLU A 23 -7.64 18.24 2.28
N LYS A 24 -7.23 19.48 2.60
CA LYS A 24 -8.11 20.53 3.12
C LYS A 24 -9.00 20.04 4.28
N GLU A 25 -8.35 19.44 5.27
CA GLU A 25 -9.04 18.95 6.45
C GLU A 25 -9.67 20.09 7.26
N PHE A 26 -10.92 19.89 7.66
CA PHE A 26 -11.64 20.78 8.54
C PHE A 26 -12.01 20.04 9.82
N ILE A 27 -11.66 20.60 10.98
CA ILE A 27 -11.93 19.98 12.29
C ILE A 27 -12.69 20.99 13.15
N ASP A 28 -13.83 20.54 13.70
CA ASP A 28 -14.59 21.30 14.71
C ASP A 28 -15.13 20.37 15.80
N LYS A 29 -15.98 20.89 16.71
CA LYS A 29 -16.61 20.10 17.79
C LYS A 29 -17.47 18.92 17.32
N ARG A 30 -17.85 18.87 16.06
CA ARG A 30 -18.66 17.79 15.45
C ARG A 30 -17.79 16.67 14.89
N GLY A 31 -16.48 16.93 14.67
CA GLY A 31 -15.54 15.97 14.12
C GLY A 31 -14.68 16.53 13.00
N LYS A 32 -14.28 15.66 12.07
CA LYS A 32 -13.33 15.96 11.01
C LYS A 32 -13.96 15.72 9.64
N ILE A 33 -13.70 16.63 8.71
CA ILE A 33 -13.98 16.45 7.27
C ILE A 33 -12.64 16.34 6.57
N SER A 34 -12.45 15.27 5.79
CA SER A 34 -11.28 15.08 4.93
C SER A 34 -11.74 14.95 3.50
N ASN A 35 -11.14 15.72 2.60
CA ASN A 35 -11.46 15.70 1.18
C ASN A 35 -10.35 14.97 0.42
N HIS A 36 -10.74 14.23 -0.61
CA HIS A 36 -9.82 13.57 -1.53
C HIS A 36 -10.12 14.05 -2.95
N GLU A 37 -9.20 14.77 -3.55
CA GLU A 37 -9.33 15.19 -4.94
C GLU A 37 -9.07 14.00 -5.87
N LEU A 38 -9.98 13.77 -6.80
CA LEU A 38 -9.86 12.74 -7.82
C LEU A 38 -9.64 13.43 -9.18
N PRO A 39 -8.58 13.09 -9.92
CA PRO A 39 -8.29 13.72 -11.21
C PRO A 39 -9.31 13.36 -12.29
N GLU A 40 -10.06 12.28 -12.08
CA GLU A 40 -11.03 11.77 -13.03
C GLU A 40 -12.38 11.50 -12.37
N PRO A 41 -13.50 11.66 -13.11
CA PRO A 41 -14.82 11.32 -12.62
C PRO A 41 -14.90 9.84 -12.23
N VAL A 42 -15.65 9.57 -11.16
CA VAL A 42 -15.95 8.22 -10.68
C VAL A 42 -17.45 7.98 -10.97
N ASN A 43 -17.78 6.89 -11.65
CA ASN A 43 -19.15 6.53 -11.96
C ASN A 43 -19.61 5.21 -11.31
N LEU A 44 -18.70 4.51 -10.62
CA LEU A 44 -19.02 3.32 -9.84
C LEU A 44 -18.21 3.31 -8.54
N ILE A 45 -18.89 3.03 -7.43
CA ILE A 45 -18.30 2.86 -6.11
C ILE A 45 -18.58 1.45 -5.63
N GLY A 46 -17.51 0.67 -5.41
CA GLY A 46 -17.60 -0.64 -4.78
C GLY A 46 -17.31 -0.54 -3.28
N LEU A 47 -18.23 -0.99 -2.43
CA LEU A 47 -18.00 -1.15 -1.00
C LEU A 47 -17.46 -2.55 -0.73
N ILE A 48 -16.23 -2.64 -0.27
CA ILE A 48 -15.53 -3.92 -0.08
C ILE A 48 -15.24 -4.15 1.40
N ASN A 49 -15.71 -5.30 1.91
CA ASN A 49 -15.41 -5.80 3.23
C ASN A 49 -14.38 -6.92 3.12
N SER A 50 -13.29 -6.84 3.84
CA SER A 50 -12.23 -7.84 3.84
C SER A 50 -11.97 -8.32 5.25
N LYS A 51 -11.89 -9.63 5.41
CA LYS A 51 -11.63 -10.27 6.70
C LYS A 51 -10.15 -10.27 7.03
N LYS A 52 -9.84 -10.17 8.32
CA LYS A 52 -8.48 -10.39 8.83
C LYS A 52 -7.88 -11.68 8.28
N GLY A 53 -6.60 -11.63 7.92
CA GLY A 53 -5.84 -12.79 7.42
C GLY A 53 -6.11 -13.15 5.97
N THR A 54 -6.90 -12.36 5.23
CA THR A 54 -7.16 -12.61 3.81
C THR A 54 -6.24 -11.81 2.91
N VAL A 55 -6.16 -12.24 1.64
CA VAL A 55 -5.48 -11.53 0.55
C VAL A 55 -6.49 -11.21 -0.54
N ARG A 56 -6.42 -10.01 -1.08
CA ARG A 56 -7.15 -9.60 -2.28
C ARG A 56 -6.18 -9.12 -3.35
N ALA A 57 -6.73 -8.80 -4.51
CA ALA A 57 -6.01 -8.43 -5.71
C ALA A 57 -5.16 -9.59 -6.24
N ASN A 58 -3.84 -9.62 -6.10
CA ASN A 58 -2.94 -10.55 -6.80
C ASN A 58 -3.16 -10.49 -8.32
N HIS A 59 -3.23 -9.25 -8.83
CA HIS A 59 -3.48 -8.97 -10.24
C HIS A 59 -2.91 -7.59 -10.64
N TYR A 60 -3.05 -7.26 -11.90
CA TYR A 60 -2.81 -5.90 -12.40
C TYR A 60 -3.90 -5.49 -13.40
N HIS A 61 -3.99 -4.19 -13.64
CA HIS A 61 -4.87 -3.59 -14.63
C HIS A 61 -4.04 -3.02 -15.78
N PRO A 62 -4.19 -3.49 -17.02
CA PRO A 62 -3.41 -2.98 -18.15
C PRO A 62 -3.70 -1.52 -18.48
N ILE A 63 -4.93 -1.07 -18.26
CA ILE A 63 -5.42 0.22 -18.73
C ILE A 63 -5.92 1.09 -17.57
N GLN A 64 -6.61 0.48 -16.60
CA GLN A 64 -7.27 1.20 -15.52
C GLN A 64 -6.31 1.56 -14.39
N GLU A 65 -6.49 2.78 -13.86
CA GLU A 65 -5.96 3.19 -12.57
C GLU A 65 -6.94 2.73 -11.48
N GLN A 66 -6.46 2.02 -10.47
CA GLN A 66 -7.28 1.62 -9.34
C GLN A 66 -7.15 2.65 -8.20
N LYS A 67 -8.28 3.02 -7.61
CA LYS A 67 -8.37 3.93 -6.48
C LYS A 67 -9.15 3.28 -5.35
N CYS A 68 -8.53 3.20 -4.15
CA CYS A 68 -9.17 2.65 -2.97
C CYS A 68 -9.07 3.61 -1.79
N LEU A 69 -10.21 3.97 -1.20
CA LEU A 69 -10.27 4.78 0.03
C LEU A 69 -10.60 3.88 1.23
N VAL A 70 -9.69 3.78 2.20
CA VAL A 70 -9.91 3.01 3.42
C VAL A 70 -10.83 3.78 4.36
N THR A 71 -12.00 3.21 4.65
CA THR A 71 -12.99 3.82 5.55
C THR A 71 -12.97 3.24 6.95
N LYS A 72 -12.38 2.03 7.11
CA LYS A 72 -12.19 1.39 8.41
C LYS A 72 -11.06 0.38 8.34
N GLY A 73 -10.20 0.37 9.34
CA GLY A 73 -9.10 -0.59 9.44
C GLY A 73 -7.89 -0.19 8.62
N LYS A 74 -7.17 -1.16 8.08
CA LYS A 74 -5.97 -0.97 7.29
C LYS A 74 -5.62 -2.22 6.49
N PHE A 75 -4.79 -2.06 5.46
CA PHE A 75 -4.18 -3.18 4.76
C PHE A 75 -2.71 -2.91 4.43
N ILE A 76 -1.97 -3.98 4.21
CA ILE A 76 -0.62 -3.95 3.67
C ILE A 76 -0.76 -4.05 2.16
N SER A 77 -0.31 -3.04 1.42
CA SER A 77 -0.22 -3.07 -0.04
C SER A 77 1.14 -3.55 -0.46
N ILE A 78 1.17 -4.50 -1.37
CA ILE A 78 2.39 -5.00 -2.02
C ILE A 78 2.22 -4.76 -3.51
N TYR A 79 3.21 -4.10 -4.14
CA TYR A 79 3.14 -3.81 -5.56
C TYR A 79 4.48 -3.97 -6.28
N GLN A 80 4.41 -4.15 -7.59
CA GLN A 80 5.56 -4.31 -8.47
C GLN A 80 5.27 -3.72 -9.85
N ASP A 81 6.22 -2.97 -10.39
CA ASP A 81 6.18 -2.46 -11.76
C ASP A 81 6.39 -3.60 -12.76
N LEU A 82 5.41 -3.86 -13.62
CA LEU A 82 5.53 -4.88 -14.66
C LEU A 82 6.20 -4.37 -15.94
N LEU A 83 6.35 -3.06 -16.10
CA LEU A 83 7.07 -2.46 -17.23
C LEU A 83 8.59 -2.55 -17.03
N ASN A 84 9.04 -2.70 -15.78
CA ASN A 84 10.44 -2.88 -15.45
C ASN A 84 10.70 -4.32 -14.94
N LYS A 85 11.32 -5.14 -15.75
CA LYS A 85 11.62 -6.57 -15.41
C LYS A 85 12.43 -6.76 -14.13
N ASN A 86 13.18 -5.73 -13.71
CA ASN A 86 14.01 -5.77 -12.50
C ASN A 86 13.38 -5.01 -11.31
N SER A 87 12.11 -4.61 -11.43
CA SER A 87 11.42 -3.92 -10.36
C SER A 87 11.31 -4.80 -9.11
N PRO A 88 11.72 -4.31 -7.94
CA PRO A 88 11.48 -5.04 -6.68
C PRO A 88 9.98 -4.99 -6.33
N LYS A 89 9.55 -5.94 -5.50
CA LYS A 89 8.30 -5.79 -4.76
C LYS A 89 8.47 -4.70 -3.72
N ILE A 90 7.54 -3.75 -3.69
CA ILE A 90 7.49 -2.68 -2.70
C ILE A 90 6.25 -2.89 -1.84
N THR A 91 6.35 -2.56 -0.57
CA THR A 91 5.25 -2.76 0.37
C THR A 91 5.05 -1.51 1.22
N HIS A 92 3.81 -1.14 1.49
CA HIS A 92 3.47 -0.09 2.45
C HIS A 92 2.13 -0.36 3.13
N VAL A 93 1.88 0.28 4.25
CA VAL A 93 0.62 0.19 4.98
C VAL A 93 -0.28 1.34 4.56
N VAL A 94 -1.52 1.01 4.23
CA VAL A 94 -2.59 1.98 3.95
C VAL A 94 -3.55 1.99 5.12
N ASP A 95 -3.63 3.13 5.80
CA ASP A 95 -4.43 3.33 7.01
C ASP A 95 -5.82 3.90 6.72
N GLU A 96 -6.69 3.84 7.72
CA GLU A 96 -7.99 4.49 7.69
C GLU A 96 -7.90 5.98 7.31
N GLY A 97 -8.78 6.42 6.42
CA GLY A 97 -8.80 7.77 5.88
C GLY A 97 -7.81 8.03 4.75
N GLN A 98 -6.99 7.05 4.36
CA GLN A 98 -6.06 7.20 3.24
C GLN A 98 -6.65 6.69 1.93
N LEU A 99 -6.36 7.43 0.87
CA LEU A 99 -6.62 7.04 -0.52
C LEU A 99 -5.34 6.48 -1.13
N ILE A 100 -5.40 5.26 -1.66
CA ILE A 100 -4.34 4.68 -2.48
C ILE A 100 -4.74 4.73 -3.95
N VAL A 101 -3.80 5.09 -4.79
CA VAL A 101 -3.95 5.13 -6.25
C VAL A 101 -2.87 4.24 -6.85
N THR A 102 -3.27 3.19 -7.57
CA THR A 102 -2.38 2.24 -8.26
C THR A 102 -2.45 2.45 -9.75
N LYS A 103 -1.32 2.75 -10.37
CA LYS A 103 -1.22 3.01 -11.83
C LYS A 103 -1.45 1.75 -12.68
N PRO A 104 -1.83 1.88 -13.97
CA PRO A 104 -1.87 0.76 -14.89
C PRO A 104 -0.53 0.01 -14.97
N ASN A 105 -0.58 -1.28 -15.28
CA ASN A 105 0.57 -2.19 -15.36
C ASN A 105 1.38 -2.33 -14.07
N THR A 106 0.77 -1.98 -12.93
CA THR A 106 1.32 -2.24 -11.61
C THR A 106 0.63 -3.45 -11.02
N ALA A 107 1.36 -4.56 -10.89
CA ALA A 107 0.86 -5.70 -10.14
C ALA A 107 0.72 -5.32 -8.66
N HIS A 108 -0.38 -5.69 -8.04
CA HIS A 108 -0.63 -5.36 -6.63
C HIS A 108 -1.37 -6.47 -5.89
N ALA A 109 -1.14 -6.52 -4.60
CA ALA A 109 -1.82 -7.39 -3.65
C ALA A 109 -2.13 -6.61 -2.36
N MET A 110 -3.19 -7.00 -1.66
CA MET A 110 -3.64 -6.39 -0.41
C MET A 110 -3.74 -7.48 0.65
N VAL A 111 -2.97 -7.38 1.72
CA VAL A 111 -3.01 -8.29 2.87
C VAL A 111 -3.66 -7.57 4.04
N PHE A 112 -4.64 -8.22 4.69
CA PHE A 112 -5.49 -7.59 5.72
C PHE A 112 -5.10 -8.06 7.12
N PRO A 113 -4.39 -7.23 7.91
CA PRO A 113 -4.02 -7.58 9.29
C PRO A 113 -5.19 -7.52 10.26
N ASN A 114 -6.28 -6.86 9.90
CA ASN A 114 -7.55 -6.77 10.62
C ASN A 114 -8.73 -6.66 9.66
N ASP A 115 -9.96 -6.79 10.18
CA ASP A 115 -11.16 -6.57 9.38
C ASP A 115 -11.13 -5.14 8.84
N THR A 116 -11.28 -5.00 7.53
CA THR A 116 -11.08 -3.73 6.83
C THR A 116 -12.23 -3.46 5.87
N ILE A 117 -12.67 -2.21 5.81
CA ILE A 117 -13.68 -1.73 4.87
C ILE A 117 -13.05 -0.63 4.02
N PHE A 118 -13.18 -0.74 2.72
CA PHE A 118 -12.71 0.27 1.80
C PHE A 118 -13.64 0.45 0.59
N LEU A 119 -13.59 1.65 0.02
CA LEU A 119 -14.29 1.97 -1.22
C LEU A 119 -13.32 1.77 -2.39
N ASN A 120 -13.76 1.02 -3.39
CA ASN A 120 -13.10 0.98 -4.69
C ASN A 120 -13.80 1.98 -5.61
N LEU A 121 -13.06 2.99 -6.07
CA LEU A 121 -13.55 4.11 -6.86
C LEU A 121 -13.16 3.85 -8.32
N VAL A 122 -14.13 3.62 -9.16
CA VAL A 122 -13.91 3.15 -10.54
C VAL A 122 -14.46 4.15 -11.54
N ARG A 123 -13.70 4.37 -12.62
CA ARG A 123 -14.17 5.01 -13.85
C ARG A 123 -14.42 3.95 -14.90
N GLY A 124 -15.57 4.02 -15.56
CA GLY A 124 -15.95 3.11 -16.62
C GLY A 124 -16.84 1.96 -16.14
N GLU A 125 -17.14 1.05 -17.04
CA GLU A 125 -17.96 -0.13 -16.77
C GLU A 125 -17.10 -1.24 -16.17
N ARG A 126 -17.65 -1.90 -15.17
CA ARG A 126 -17.07 -3.09 -14.58
C ARG A 126 -17.91 -4.28 -15.00
N GLU A 127 -17.59 -4.81 -16.15
CA GLU A 127 -18.24 -6.03 -16.65
C GLU A 127 -17.67 -7.24 -15.90
N HIS A 128 -18.48 -7.86 -15.06
CA HIS A 128 -18.07 -9.06 -14.32
C HIS A 128 -17.72 -10.23 -15.24
N ASP A 129 -18.35 -10.35 -16.38
CA ASP A 129 -18.12 -11.43 -17.34
C ASP A 129 -16.76 -11.32 -18.05
N ASN A 130 -16.20 -10.11 -18.12
CA ASN A 130 -14.86 -9.83 -18.66
C ASN A 130 -13.80 -9.63 -17.58
N TYR A 131 -14.13 -9.87 -16.33
CA TYR A 131 -13.21 -9.75 -15.20
C TYR A 131 -12.08 -10.79 -15.33
N GLY A 132 -10.86 -10.33 -15.50
CA GLY A 132 -9.69 -11.17 -15.72
C GLY A 132 -9.24 -11.28 -17.17
N VAL A 133 -10.04 -10.86 -18.15
CA VAL A 133 -9.69 -10.92 -19.57
C VAL A 133 -9.26 -9.55 -20.11
N THR A 134 -10.07 -8.51 -19.87
CA THR A 134 -9.83 -7.18 -20.43
C THR A 134 -9.40 -6.13 -19.39
N HIS A 135 -9.92 -6.24 -18.17
CA HIS A 135 -9.72 -5.22 -17.13
C HIS A 135 -8.81 -5.66 -15.99
N THR A 136 -8.64 -6.97 -15.79
CA THR A 136 -7.88 -7.52 -14.67
C THR A 136 -7.14 -8.77 -15.10
N ILE A 137 -5.83 -8.79 -14.98
CA ILE A 137 -4.99 -9.94 -15.32
C ILE A 137 -4.36 -10.48 -14.05
N ARG A 138 -4.54 -11.77 -13.79
CA ARG A 138 -3.99 -12.42 -12.60
C ARG A 138 -2.46 -12.37 -12.60
N HIS A 139 -1.89 -11.90 -11.49
CA HIS A 139 -0.46 -11.89 -11.24
C HIS A 139 -0.21 -12.02 -9.73
N VAL A 140 0.24 -13.20 -9.30
CA VAL A 140 0.39 -13.51 -7.88
C VAL A 140 1.67 -12.87 -7.34
N LEU A 141 1.53 -11.88 -6.46
CA LEU A 141 2.61 -11.26 -5.71
C LEU A 141 2.76 -11.87 -4.31
N VAL A 142 1.64 -12.31 -3.73
CA VAL A 142 1.59 -12.81 -2.35
C VAL A 142 0.91 -14.16 -2.35
N ASP A 143 1.64 -15.20 -1.98
CA ASP A 143 1.13 -16.51 -1.66
C ASP A 143 0.81 -16.66 -0.16
N ASP A 144 0.38 -17.83 0.28
CA ASP A 144 0.01 -18.06 1.68
C ASP A 144 1.20 -17.92 2.64
N ASN A 145 2.39 -18.35 2.25
CA ASN A 145 3.59 -18.25 3.09
C ASN A 145 4.01 -16.78 3.24
N GLU A 146 4.00 -16.04 2.13
CA GLU A 146 4.36 -14.61 2.11
C GLU A 146 3.32 -13.78 2.88
N LYS A 147 2.03 -14.13 2.78
CA LYS A 147 0.95 -13.55 3.60
C LYS A 147 1.24 -13.71 5.10
N ASP A 148 1.55 -14.92 5.53
CA ASP A 148 1.79 -15.20 6.95
C ASP A 148 3.06 -14.49 7.46
N LEU A 149 4.10 -14.43 6.63
CA LEU A 149 5.30 -13.64 6.92
C LEU A 149 4.98 -12.15 7.10
N LEU A 150 4.21 -11.55 6.20
CA LEU A 150 3.80 -10.15 6.27
C LEU A 150 2.98 -9.87 7.53
N LEU A 151 1.97 -10.70 7.83
CA LEU A 151 1.12 -10.53 9.01
C LEU A 151 1.91 -10.64 10.32
N ASN A 152 2.95 -11.46 10.36
CA ASN A 152 3.83 -11.62 11.53
C ASN A 152 4.90 -10.54 11.63
N SER A 153 5.37 -9.99 10.51
CA SER A 153 6.43 -8.97 10.47
C SER A 153 5.92 -7.58 10.87
N TYR A 154 4.67 -7.26 10.55
CA TYR A 154 4.06 -5.98 10.90
C TYR A 154 3.49 -6.00 12.31
N LYS A 155 4.06 -5.19 13.20
CA LYS A 155 3.52 -4.94 14.55
C LYS A 155 2.66 -3.69 14.50
N PHE A 156 1.37 -3.85 14.65
CA PHE A 156 0.38 -2.76 14.65
C PHE A 156 -0.05 -2.33 16.04
N ASP A 157 0.61 -2.86 17.06
CA ASP A 157 0.37 -2.59 18.46
C ASP A 157 1.61 -1.96 19.12
N CYS A 158 1.38 -1.19 20.15
CA CYS A 158 2.44 -0.62 20.96
C CYS A 158 3.23 -1.72 21.66
N ARG A 159 4.53 -1.77 21.44
CA ARG A 159 5.41 -2.77 22.06
C ARG A 159 5.46 -2.68 23.58
N SER A 160 5.13 -1.51 24.15
CA SER A 160 5.14 -1.26 25.60
C SER A 160 3.81 -1.63 26.26
N CYS A 161 2.67 -1.16 25.71
CA CYS A 161 1.38 -1.30 26.41
C CYS A 161 0.30 -2.05 25.60
N GLY A 162 0.62 -2.59 24.42
CA GLY A 162 -0.33 -3.33 23.58
C GLY A 162 -1.44 -2.49 22.95
N ASN A 163 -1.38 -1.16 23.07
CA ASN A 163 -2.40 -0.29 22.46
C ASN A 163 -2.36 -0.41 20.94
N THR A 164 -3.49 -0.67 20.31
CA THR A 164 -3.61 -0.81 18.84
C THR A 164 -3.83 0.51 18.12
N LYS A 165 -4.10 1.59 18.87
CA LYS A 165 -4.22 2.95 18.30
C LYS A 165 -2.86 3.64 18.35
N LEU A 166 -2.11 3.50 17.28
CA LEU A 166 -0.84 4.18 17.10
C LEU A 166 -0.99 5.25 16.04
N LYS A 167 -0.32 6.39 16.25
CA LYS A 167 -0.23 7.48 15.29
C LYS A 167 1.13 7.42 14.61
N ARG A 168 1.14 7.20 13.29
CA ARG A 168 2.39 7.22 12.54
C ARG A 168 2.97 8.63 12.52
N VAL A 169 4.22 8.75 12.94
CA VAL A 169 4.97 10.01 12.98
C VAL A 169 5.79 10.18 11.71
N ILE A 170 6.51 9.12 11.33
CA ILE A 170 7.35 9.12 10.14
C ILE A 170 7.42 7.71 9.56
N SER A 171 7.42 7.61 8.24
CA SER A 171 7.76 6.40 7.50
C SER A 171 8.97 6.70 6.63
N LEU A 172 10.01 5.90 6.77
CA LEU A 172 11.22 5.94 5.93
C LEU A 172 11.15 4.88 4.81
N GLY A 173 9.96 4.30 4.60
CA GLY A 173 9.75 3.25 3.61
C GLY A 173 10.48 1.97 3.98
N TYR A 174 10.91 1.24 2.95
CA TYR A 174 11.66 0.00 3.10
C TYR A 174 13.14 0.29 3.11
N GLN A 175 13.80 -0.15 4.17
CA GLN A 175 15.23 0.03 4.37
C GLN A 175 15.91 -1.31 4.58
N PRO A 176 17.14 -1.51 4.06
CA PRO A 176 17.95 -2.65 4.43
C PRO A 176 18.36 -2.56 5.91
N LEU A 177 18.70 -3.68 6.51
CA LEU A 177 19.34 -3.66 7.83
C LEU A 177 20.65 -2.87 7.74
N ALA A 178 20.87 -1.95 8.68
CA ALA A 178 21.96 -0.98 8.64
C ALA A 178 23.36 -1.59 8.48
N ASN A 179 23.58 -2.80 8.98
CA ASN A 179 24.88 -3.49 8.92
C ASN A 179 24.88 -4.67 7.95
N ASN A 180 23.88 -4.80 7.09
CA ASN A 180 23.83 -5.86 6.08
C ASN A 180 24.60 -5.42 4.84
N LEU A 181 25.93 -5.55 4.91
CA LEU A 181 26.82 -5.20 3.79
C LEU A 181 26.71 -6.26 2.71
N LEU A 182 26.47 -5.82 1.47
CA LEU A 182 26.41 -6.71 0.30
C LEU A 182 27.83 -7.10 -0.12
N ASN A 183 28.03 -8.40 -0.39
CA ASN A 183 29.31 -8.92 -0.85
C ASN A 183 29.53 -8.72 -2.35
N LYS A 184 28.44 -8.53 -3.12
CA LYS A 184 28.45 -8.35 -4.58
C LYS A 184 27.51 -7.20 -4.96
N LYS A 185 27.86 -6.50 -6.04
CA LYS A 185 27.13 -5.35 -6.55
C LYS A 185 25.67 -5.66 -6.92
N ASP A 186 25.39 -6.87 -7.38
CA ASP A 186 24.08 -7.32 -7.86
C ASP A 186 23.35 -8.24 -6.85
N GLU A 187 23.84 -8.32 -5.63
CA GLU A 187 23.23 -9.08 -4.55
C GLU A 187 21.92 -8.39 -4.10
N LYS A 188 20.86 -9.20 -4.01
CA LYS A 188 19.56 -8.68 -3.53
C LYS A 188 19.61 -8.52 -2.02
N CYS A 189 19.24 -7.33 -1.57
CA CYS A 189 19.10 -7.02 -0.15
C CYS A 189 17.66 -7.18 0.30
N GLU A 190 17.44 -7.84 1.42
CA GLU A 190 16.13 -7.84 2.07
C GLU A 190 15.83 -6.45 2.63
N LEU A 191 14.62 -5.99 2.37
CA LEU A 191 14.15 -4.67 2.81
C LEU A 191 13.06 -4.85 3.86
N TYR A 192 13.14 -4.02 4.90
CA TYR A 192 12.21 -4.05 6.03
C TYR A 192 11.52 -2.69 6.19
N PRO A 193 10.22 -2.65 6.58
CA PRO A 193 9.53 -1.39 6.83
C PRO A 193 10.16 -0.69 8.04
N LEU A 194 10.52 0.57 7.86
CA LEU A 194 11.06 1.40 8.92
C LEU A 194 10.10 2.56 9.20
N GLU A 195 9.36 2.45 10.29
CA GLU A 195 8.38 3.43 10.72
C GLU A 195 8.54 3.77 12.20
N VAL A 196 8.26 5.03 12.53
CA VAL A 196 8.13 5.49 13.91
C VAL A 196 6.68 5.81 14.19
N ASN A 197 6.13 5.17 15.21
CA ASN A 197 4.76 5.35 15.65
C ASN A 197 4.73 5.89 17.08
N TYR A 198 3.83 6.83 17.33
CA TYR A 198 3.56 7.40 18.64
C TYR A 198 2.35 6.69 19.28
N CYS A 199 2.50 6.28 20.52
CA CYS A 199 1.41 5.71 21.32
C CYS A 199 0.84 6.77 22.26
N GLU A 200 -0.45 7.12 22.07
CA GLU A 200 -1.11 8.13 22.92
C GLU A 200 -1.44 7.59 24.33
N LYS A 201 -1.30 6.27 24.57
CA LYS A 201 -1.65 5.64 25.84
C LYS A 201 -0.47 5.56 26.82
N CYS A 202 0.74 5.43 26.35
CA CYS A 202 1.97 5.38 27.14
C CYS A 202 3.06 6.30 26.56
#